data_4a0d96d45c099b0bacc9d9bf20cecd8f
#
_entry.id   4a0d96d45c099b0bacc9d9bf20cecd8f
#
_cell.length_a   1.000
_cell.length_b   1.000
_cell.length_c   1.000
_cell.angle_alpha   90.00
_cell.angle_beta   90.00
_cell.angle_gamma   90.00
#
_symmetry.space_group_name_H-M   'P 1'
#
loop_
_entity.id
_entity.type
_entity.pdbx_description
1 polymer ?
#
loop_
_entity_poly.entity_id
_entity_poly.type
_entity_poly.pdbx_seq_one_letter_code
_entity_poly.pdbx_strand_id
1 'polypeptide(L)' 'MKQSAKRILLLHSSNDMYGASRIVLQVIDILIKAKYEVHVLLPYKGALDKVITDKGASCSTYNLG' A
#
# COMPACT_ATOMS: atom_id res chain seq x y z
N MET A 1 27.30 1.16 6.42
CA MET A 1 26.53 0.85 5.82
C MET A 1 25.48 1.40 5.79
N LYS A 2 25.04 1.62 5.21
CA LYS A 2 23.97 2.11 5.17
C LYS A 2 22.97 1.30 5.37
N GLN A 3 22.18 1.62 5.99
CA GLN A 3 21.10 0.91 6.30
C GLN A 3 20.03 1.16 5.33
N SER A 4 19.67 0.24 4.59
CA SER A 4 18.57 0.44 3.68
C SER A 4 17.26 0.21 4.41
N ALA A 5 16.24 0.92 4.00
CA ALA A 5 14.91 0.70 4.52
C ALA A 5 14.40 -0.66 4.10
N LYS A 6 13.67 -1.31 4.95
CA LYS A 6 13.03 -2.56 4.57
C LYS A 6 11.84 -2.28 3.67
N ARG A 7 11.64 -3.16 2.74
CA ARG A 7 10.52 -3.05 1.81
C ARG A 7 9.45 -4.05 2.18
N ILE A 8 8.23 -3.57 2.17
CA ILE A 8 7.07 -4.40 2.46
C ILE A 8 6.15 -4.35 1.27
N LEU A 9 5.77 -5.53 0.80
CA LEU A 9 4.83 -5.65 -0.29
C LEU A 9 3.51 -6.12 0.28
N LEU A 10 2.48 -5.32 0.09
CA LEU A 10 1.14 -5.66 0.55
C LEU A 10 0.28 -6.03 -0.64
N LEU A 11 -0.40 -7.14 -0.53
CA LEU A 11 -1.32 -7.59 -1.57
C LEU A 11 -2.74 -7.40 -1.07
N HIS A 12 -3.54 -6.66 -1.80
CA HIS A 12 -4.90 -6.37 -1.39
C HIS A 12 -5.84 -6.76 -2.52
N SER A 13 -7.00 -7.26 -2.19
CA SER A 13 -7.89 -7.86 -3.17
C SER A 13 -8.98 -6.93 -3.67
N SER A 14 -9.01 -5.69 -3.23
CA SER A 14 -9.99 -4.74 -3.70
C SER A 14 -9.39 -3.35 -3.73
N ASN A 15 -10.11 -2.42 -4.36
CA ASN A 15 -9.65 -1.04 -4.42
C ASN A 15 -10.86 -0.13 -4.17
N ASP A 16 -11.31 -0.15 -2.94
CA ASP A 16 -12.38 0.72 -2.49
C ASP A 16 -12.08 1.19 -1.07
N MET A 17 -12.92 2.02 -0.53
CA MET A 17 -12.67 2.66 0.76
C MET A 17 -13.45 2.00 1.89
N TYR A 18 -13.84 0.75 1.72
CA TYR A 18 -14.67 0.08 2.72
C TYR A 18 -13.89 -0.98 3.48
N GLY A 19 -14.36 -1.28 4.67
CA GLY A 19 -13.97 -2.46 5.44
C GLY A 19 -12.48 -2.72 5.49
N ALA A 20 -12.05 -3.79 4.85
CA ALA A 20 -10.67 -4.24 4.90
C ALA A 20 -9.70 -3.22 4.33
N SER A 21 -10.14 -2.38 3.41
CA SER A 21 -9.29 -1.35 2.85
C SER A 21 -8.87 -0.33 3.89
N ARG A 22 -9.74 -0.03 4.83
CA ARG A 22 -9.40 0.90 5.90
C ARG A 22 -8.31 0.32 6.79
N ILE A 23 -8.36 -0.98 7.03
CA ILE A 23 -7.33 -1.65 7.82
C ILE A 23 -5.99 -1.59 7.08
N VAL A 24 -6.00 -1.82 5.78
CA VAL A 24 -4.78 -1.72 4.97
C VAL A 24 -4.19 -0.32 5.08
N LEU A 25 -5.03 0.71 5.02
CA LEU A 25 -4.53 2.08 5.12
C LEU A 25 -3.91 2.34 6.49
N GLN A 26 -4.47 1.79 7.55
CA GLN A 26 -3.89 1.93 8.88
C GLN A 26 -2.54 1.23 8.97
N VAL A 27 -2.44 0.05 8.38
CA VAL A 27 -1.17 -0.68 8.36
C VAL A 27 -0.12 0.11 7.61
N ILE A 28 -0.48 0.72 6.49
CA ILE A 28 0.44 1.55 5.73
C ILE A 28 0.96 2.69 6.58
N ASP A 29 0.08 3.38 7.30
CA ASP A 29 0.51 4.47 8.15
C ASP A 29 1.52 4.01 9.19
N ILE A 30 1.27 2.88 9.82
CA ILE A 30 2.17 2.35 10.84
C ILE A 30 3.52 2.02 10.22
N LEU A 31 3.53 1.38 9.05
CA LEU A 31 4.77 1.00 8.41
C LEU A 31 5.57 2.20 7.94
N ILE A 32 4.90 3.21 7.41
CA ILE A 32 5.58 4.43 6.97
C ILE A 32 6.24 5.13 8.17
N LYS A 33 5.52 5.19 9.29
CA LYS A 33 6.09 5.79 10.49
C LYS A 33 7.30 5.01 10.99
N ALA A 34 7.31 3.71 10.76
CA ALA A 34 8.42 2.86 11.17
C ALA A 34 9.56 2.86 10.15
N LYS A 35 9.47 3.70 9.11
CA LYS A 35 10.53 3.88 8.12
C LYS A 35 10.64 2.72 7.13
N TYR A 36 9.57 2.01 6.90
CA TYR A 36 9.54 1.00 5.86
C TYR A 36 9.13 1.61 4.53
N GLU A 37 9.65 1.05 3.45
CA GLU A 37 9.12 1.34 2.13
C GLU A 37 7.96 0.40 1.87
N VAL A 38 6.82 0.96 1.55
CA VAL A 38 5.60 0.17 1.36
C VAL A 38 5.16 0.26 -0.09
N HIS A 39 4.91 -0.89 -0.68
CA HIS A 39 4.33 -0.98 -2.01
C HIS A 39 3.10 -1.88 -1.96
N VAL A 40 2.00 -1.41 -2.51
CA VAL A 40 0.73 -2.12 -2.44
C VAL A 40 0.35 -2.59 -3.83
N LEU A 41 -0.01 -3.86 -3.94
CA LEU A 41 -0.54 -4.41 -5.18
C LEU A 41 -2.05 -4.50 -5.10
N LEU A 42 -2.70 -3.93 -6.09
CA LEU A 42 -4.16 -3.84 -6.14
C LEU A 42 -4.65 -4.54 -7.40
N PRO A 43 -5.88 -5.07 -7.38
CA PRO A 43 -6.39 -5.80 -8.55
C PRO A 43 -6.75 -4.89 -9.72
N TYR A 44 -7.01 -3.62 -9.45
CA TYR A 44 -7.35 -2.65 -10.48
C TYR A 44 -7.14 -1.27 -9.92
N LYS A 45 -7.12 -0.26 -10.77
CA LYS A 45 -6.99 1.12 -10.33
C LYS A 45 -8.31 1.60 -9.75
N GLY A 46 -8.21 2.40 -8.70
CA GLY A 46 -9.41 2.92 -8.06
C GLY A 46 -9.09 3.95 -7.00
N ALA A 47 -10.00 4.12 -6.07
CA ALA A 47 -9.94 5.20 -5.09
C ALA A 47 -8.72 5.13 -4.17
N LEU A 48 -8.24 3.94 -3.89
CA LEU A 48 -7.12 3.80 -2.96
C LEU A 48 -5.80 4.29 -3.52
N ASP A 49 -5.66 4.31 -4.84
CA ASP A 49 -4.39 4.68 -5.45
C ASP A 49 -3.89 6.02 -4.93
N LYS A 50 -4.76 7.01 -4.96
CA LYS A 50 -4.36 8.34 -4.51
C LYS A 50 -4.11 8.39 -3.02
N VAL A 51 -4.95 7.72 -2.25
CA VAL A 51 -4.80 7.72 -0.80
C VAL A 51 -3.48 7.09 -0.41
N ILE A 52 -3.14 5.96 -1.04
CA ILE A 52 -1.90 5.26 -0.74
C ILE A 52 -0.69 6.13 -1.09
N THR A 53 -0.69 6.74 -2.26
CA THR A 53 0.44 7.58 -2.65
C THR A 53 0.54 8.83 -1.80
N ASP A 54 -0.58 9.39 -1.39
CA ASP A 54 -0.56 10.55 -0.49
C ASP A 54 0.04 10.22 0.87
N LYS A 55 -0.05 8.97 1.29
CA LYS A 55 0.56 8.54 2.54
C LYS A 55 2.06 8.33 2.45
N GLY A 56 2.60 8.33 1.26
CA GLY A 56 4.03 8.12 1.06
C GLY A 56 4.38 6.72 0.60
N ALA A 57 3.40 5.89 0.34
CA ALA A 57 3.62 4.56 -0.21
C ALA A 57 3.49 4.60 -1.72
N SER A 58 3.80 3.50 -2.36
CA SER A 58 3.57 3.35 -3.79
C SER A 58 2.57 2.23 -4.02
N CYS A 59 2.00 2.20 -5.20
CA CYS A 59 1.08 1.11 -5.53
C CYS A 59 1.12 0.83 -7.02
N SER A 60 0.73 -0.37 -7.37
CA SER A 60 0.55 -0.75 -8.77
C SER A 60 -0.55 -1.79 -8.82
N THR A 61 -0.94 -2.14 -10.02
CA THR A 61 -1.98 -3.14 -10.18
C THR A 61 -1.33 -4.45 -10.62
N TYR A 62 -1.97 -5.55 -10.27
CA TYR A 62 -1.57 -6.84 -10.79
C TYR A 62 -2.66 -7.33 -11.72
N ASN A 63 -2.24 -8.12 -12.68
CA ASN A 63 -3.18 -8.60 -13.68
C ASN A 63 -3.25 -10.12 -13.56
N LEU A 64 -4.41 -10.62 -13.25
CA LEU A 64 -4.59 -12.04 -13.04
C LEU A 64 -5.05 -12.79 -14.29
N GLY A 65 -5.20 -12.10 -15.36
CA GLY A 65 -5.64 -12.85 -16.49
C GLY A 65 -5.83 -12.18 -17.74
#